data_b326fc293b9b10ca2e3cd9c0c707fbb3
#
_entry.id   b326fc293b9b10ca2e3cd9c0c707fbb3
#
_cell.length_a   1.000
_cell.length_b   1.000
_cell.length_c   1.000
_cell.angle_alpha   90.00
_cell.angle_beta   90.00
_cell.angle_gamma   90.00
#
_symmetry.space_group_name_H-M   'P 1'
#
loop_
_entity.id
_entity.type
_entity.pdbx_description
1 polymer ?
#
loop_
_entity_poly.entity_id
_entity_poly.type
_entity_poly.pdbx_seq_one_letter_code
_entity_poly.pdbx_strand_id
1 'polypeptide(L)'
;MKRFCKPLALLLSLLLVFGLTACSKPAADSSTPELSSSQTEGTDSTLDSTAPHDGEAVRPDTDRAGNPITLPENVQRVVSLAPSFTETLLDLDCADLIVGIDTQTQLYAYEELSADLPAFDMMAPDCEQIAALQPDLVIVSGMTDISGNDLYAPLTDLGICVVNIPSSTSIQGIRDDIAFLAACVGRSAEGAKLVKEMDDVIDEIAAIGATVTDKKTVYFEISAAPYCYSFGSDTFLNEMIELIGAQNIFADQSGWLSVEPESVVSANPDVILTNVNYIDDPVGELLARDGWQEVTAVKDGAVYAIDNQSSSLPNENIVTALREMAAAVYPELYTAVDAAA
;
A
#
# COMPACT_ATOMS: atom_id res chain seq x y z
N MET A 1 42.43 29.65 -23.74
CA MET A 1 42.33 28.87 -25.00
C MET A 1 40.93 28.23 -25.05
N LYS A 2 40.08 28.74 -25.94
CA LYS A 2 38.69 28.31 -26.14
C LYS A 2 38.69 27.05 -27.01
N ARG A 3 37.97 26.00 -26.61
CA ARG A 3 37.54 24.96 -27.54
C ARG A 3 36.04 24.77 -27.40
N PHE A 4 35.33 25.18 -28.44
CA PHE A 4 33.95 24.91 -28.74
C PHE A 4 33.79 23.42 -29.16
N CYS A 5 32.79 22.72 -28.64
CA CYS A 5 32.25 21.55 -29.30
C CYS A 5 30.76 21.77 -29.54
N LYS A 6 30.36 21.59 -30.81
CA LYS A 6 29.02 21.79 -31.35
C LYS A 6 28.14 20.55 -31.07
N PRO A 7 26.82 20.70 -30.93
CA PRO A 7 25.89 19.58 -30.85
C PRO A 7 25.58 19.00 -32.23
N LEU A 8 25.59 17.67 -32.31
CA LEU A 8 25.18 16.90 -33.48
C LEU A 8 23.70 16.56 -33.34
N ALA A 9 22.86 17.21 -34.15
CA ALA A 9 21.46 16.89 -34.27
C ALA A 9 21.29 15.65 -35.16
N LEU A 10 20.63 14.60 -34.66
CA LEU A 10 20.22 13.45 -35.46
C LEU A 10 18.69 13.48 -35.59
N LEU A 11 18.25 13.85 -36.81
CA LEU A 11 16.88 13.70 -37.30
C LEU A 11 16.61 12.22 -37.55
N LEU A 12 15.57 11.65 -36.94
CA LEU A 12 15.02 10.36 -37.31
C LEU A 12 13.59 10.56 -37.80
N SER A 13 13.42 10.36 -39.10
CA SER A 13 12.18 10.50 -39.83
C SER A 13 11.19 9.37 -39.57
N LEU A 14 9.96 9.75 -39.26
CA LEU A 14 8.77 8.93 -39.04
C LEU A 14 8.20 8.47 -40.38
N LEU A 15 8.07 7.18 -40.62
CA LEU A 15 7.31 6.60 -41.74
C LEU A 15 5.99 6.05 -41.20
N LEU A 16 4.90 6.79 -41.50
CA LEU A 16 3.51 6.37 -41.36
C LEU A 16 3.15 5.43 -42.53
N VAL A 17 2.69 4.22 -42.22
CA VAL A 17 1.97 3.38 -43.18
C VAL A 17 0.53 3.20 -42.68
N PHE A 18 -0.39 3.83 -43.38
CA PHE A 18 -1.84 3.59 -43.31
C PHE A 18 -2.19 2.30 -44.03
N GLY A 19 -2.87 1.39 -43.34
CA GLY A 19 -3.53 0.23 -43.92
C GLY A 19 -4.99 0.19 -43.52
N LEU A 20 -5.86 0.76 -44.37
CA LEU A 20 -7.32 0.60 -44.34
C LEU A 20 -7.69 -0.73 -44.97
N THR A 21 -8.45 -1.59 -44.31
CA THR A 21 -9.34 -2.53 -44.96
C THR A 21 -10.66 -2.60 -44.20
N ALA A 22 -11.72 -2.34 -44.93
CA ALA A 22 -13.10 -2.25 -44.48
C ALA A 22 -13.87 -3.57 -44.70
N CYS A 23 -14.93 -3.73 -43.89
CA CYS A 23 -16.20 -4.42 -44.15
C CYS A 23 -16.25 -5.91 -44.44
N SER A 24 -16.96 -6.65 -43.56
CA SER A 24 -18.32 -7.14 -43.91
C SER A 24 -18.97 -7.90 -42.76
N LYS A 25 -20.20 -7.49 -42.43
CA LYS A 25 -21.22 -8.32 -41.75
C LYS A 25 -21.82 -9.31 -42.70
N PRO A 26 -22.35 -10.44 -42.26
CA PRO A 26 -23.76 -10.70 -42.53
C PRO A 26 -24.56 -11.08 -41.27
N ALA A 27 -25.87 -10.95 -41.47
CA ALA A 27 -26.95 -10.97 -40.49
C ALA A 27 -27.40 -12.37 -40.05
N ALA A 28 -28.00 -12.35 -38.86
CA ALA A 28 -29.12 -13.12 -38.32
C ALA A 28 -29.46 -14.51 -38.89
N ASP A 29 -29.53 -15.47 -38.00
CA ASP A 29 -30.69 -16.36 -37.98
C ASP A 29 -31.08 -16.75 -36.56
N SER A 30 -32.37 -16.69 -36.30
CA SER A 30 -33.10 -16.96 -35.07
C SER A 30 -33.46 -18.40 -35.00
N SER A 31 -33.20 -19.09 -33.91
CA SER A 31 -33.98 -20.26 -33.48
C SER A 31 -33.89 -20.50 -31.99
N THR A 32 -34.96 -20.21 -31.31
CA THR A 32 -35.34 -20.72 -29.99
C THR A 32 -35.68 -22.20 -30.07
N PRO A 33 -35.37 -22.99 -29.06
CA PRO A 33 -36.31 -24.00 -28.62
C PRO A 33 -36.67 -23.88 -27.12
N GLU A 34 -37.92 -24.27 -26.93
CA GLU A 34 -38.70 -24.23 -25.71
C GLU A 34 -38.20 -25.09 -24.55
N LEU A 35 -38.77 -24.74 -23.41
CA LEU A 35 -38.77 -25.44 -22.11
C LEU A 35 -38.93 -26.94 -22.19
N SER A 36 -38.17 -27.65 -21.40
CA SER A 36 -38.61 -28.90 -20.79
C SER A 36 -38.28 -28.89 -19.30
N SER A 37 -39.32 -28.90 -18.50
CA SER A 37 -39.32 -29.07 -17.05
C SER A 37 -39.01 -30.53 -16.70
N SER A 38 -38.02 -30.75 -15.84
CA SER A 38 -37.98 -31.95 -15.00
C SER A 38 -37.59 -31.54 -13.57
N GLN A 39 -38.56 -31.70 -12.69
CA GLN A 39 -38.38 -31.73 -11.24
C GLN A 39 -37.51 -32.94 -10.88
N THR A 40 -36.52 -32.73 -10.04
CA THR A 40 -35.97 -33.79 -9.20
C THR A 40 -35.64 -33.22 -7.83
N GLU A 41 -36.08 -33.96 -6.88
CA GLU A 41 -36.21 -33.80 -5.44
C GLU A 41 -34.99 -33.25 -4.71
N GLY A 42 -35.30 -32.57 -3.60
CA GLY A 42 -34.37 -32.03 -2.65
C GLY A 42 -33.49 -33.08 -1.97
N THR A 43 -32.25 -32.73 -1.79
CA THR A 43 -31.41 -33.24 -0.73
C THR A 43 -31.04 -32.08 0.17
N ASP A 44 -31.63 -32.15 1.33
CA ASP A 44 -31.31 -31.32 2.51
C ASP A 44 -29.85 -31.57 2.88
N SER A 45 -28.98 -30.62 2.57
CA SER A 45 -27.61 -30.56 3.09
C SER A 45 -27.62 -29.60 4.26
N THR A 46 -27.85 -30.16 5.43
CA THR A 46 -27.49 -29.53 6.70
C THR A 46 -26.04 -29.07 6.62
N LEU A 47 -25.85 -27.76 6.55
CA LEU A 47 -24.57 -27.09 6.83
C LEU A 47 -24.28 -27.37 8.30
N ASP A 48 -23.43 -28.36 8.53
CA ASP A 48 -22.83 -28.64 9.80
C ASP A 48 -21.86 -27.48 10.10
N SER A 49 -22.33 -26.55 10.94
CA SER A 49 -21.54 -25.52 11.53
C SER A 49 -20.61 -26.13 12.57
N THR A 50 -19.54 -26.76 12.12
CA THR A 50 -18.40 -27.06 12.99
C THR A 50 -17.66 -25.76 13.25
N ALA A 51 -17.85 -25.22 14.48
CA ALA A 51 -16.94 -24.24 15.05
C ALA A 51 -15.49 -24.74 14.90
N PRO A 52 -14.51 -23.85 14.64
CA PRO A 52 -13.13 -24.28 14.54
C PRO A 52 -12.73 -24.87 15.89
N HIS A 53 -12.36 -26.15 15.86
CA HIS A 53 -11.52 -26.73 16.90
C HIS A 53 -10.24 -25.89 17.00
N ASP A 54 -9.64 -25.83 18.20
CA ASP A 54 -8.25 -25.41 18.42
C ASP A 54 -7.35 -26.21 17.46
N GLY A 55 -7.24 -25.74 16.23
CA GLY A 55 -6.49 -26.33 15.15
C GLY A 55 -5.22 -25.54 14.96
N GLU A 56 -4.10 -26.23 14.87
CA GLU A 56 -2.85 -25.75 14.34
C GLU A 56 -3.10 -24.70 13.24
N ALA A 57 -2.59 -23.48 13.43
CA ALA A 57 -2.75 -22.42 12.45
C ALA A 57 -2.24 -22.93 11.09
N VAL A 58 -3.13 -22.90 10.09
CA VAL A 58 -2.82 -23.42 8.75
C VAL A 58 -1.66 -22.58 8.20
N ARG A 59 -0.52 -23.23 8.00
CA ARG A 59 0.66 -22.55 7.43
C ARG A 59 0.40 -22.32 5.93
N PRO A 60 0.72 -21.13 5.41
CA PRO A 60 0.51 -20.84 4.00
C PRO A 60 1.43 -21.72 3.12
N ASP A 61 0.86 -22.20 2.02
CA ASP A 61 1.54 -22.92 0.92
C ASP A 61 1.61 -22.11 -0.36
N THR A 62 1.10 -20.90 -0.32
CA THR A 62 1.06 -19.94 -1.42
C THR A 62 1.31 -18.55 -0.83
N ASP A 63 2.17 -17.75 -1.48
CA ASP A 63 2.42 -16.38 -1.06
C ASP A 63 1.31 -15.42 -1.48
N ARG A 64 1.42 -14.14 -1.11
CA ARG A 64 0.42 -13.12 -1.42
C ARG A 64 0.38 -12.73 -2.91
N ALA A 65 1.42 -13.06 -3.66
CA ALA A 65 1.47 -12.88 -5.13
C ALA A 65 0.90 -14.11 -5.89
N GLY A 66 0.53 -15.18 -5.17
CA GLY A 66 -0.02 -16.42 -5.75
C GLY A 66 1.03 -17.46 -6.13
N ASN A 67 2.28 -17.30 -5.72
CA ASN A 67 3.32 -18.27 -5.98
C ASN A 67 3.30 -19.39 -4.93
N PRO A 68 3.50 -20.66 -5.32
CA PRO A 68 3.63 -21.75 -4.35
C PRO A 68 4.90 -21.59 -3.53
N ILE A 69 4.79 -21.79 -2.22
CA ILE A 69 5.90 -21.68 -1.28
C ILE A 69 6.01 -22.94 -0.42
N THR A 70 7.19 -23.18 0.15
CA THR A 70 7.41 -24.23 1.13
C THR A 70 8.09 -23.60 2.34
N LEU A 71 7.29 -23.28 3.36
CA LEU A 71 7.80 -22.72 4.61
C LEU A 71 8.51 -23.82 5.43
N PRO A 72 9.70 -23.53 5.99
CA PRO A 72 10.36 -24.42 6.95
C PRO A 72 9.49 -24.68 8.17
N GLU A 73 9.60 -25.83 8.83
CA GLU A 73 8.82 -26.14 10.05
C GLU A 73 8.98 -25.07 11.13
N ASN A 74 10.20 -24.55 11.30
CA ASN A 74 10.52 -23.48 12.25
C ASN A 74 11.25 -22.36 11.49
N VAL A 75 10.71 -21.16 11.52
CA VAL A 75 11.36 -19.95 11.02
C VAL A 75 12.09 -19.30 12.20
N GLN A 76 13.40 -19.17 12.10
CA GLN A 76 14.26 -18.58 13.13
C GLN A 76 15.16 -17.46 12.58
N ARG A 77 15.30 -17.39 11.26
CA ARG A 77 16.16 -16.42 10.60
C ARG A 77 15.40 -15.78 9.42
N VAL A 78 15.05 -14.53 9.57
CA VAL A 78 14.27 -13.77 8.59
C VAL A 78 15.10 -12.65 8.00
N VAL A 79 15.12 -12.53 6.70
CA VAL A 79 15.55 -11.32 6.01
C VAL A 79 14.30 -10.62 5.52
N SER A 80 14.05 -9.40 6.02
CA SER A 80 12.89 -8.59 5.67
C SER A 80 13.30 -7.44 4.76
N LEU A 81 12.80 -7.45 3.53
CA LEU A 81 13.20 -6.50 2.49
C LEU A 81 12.06 -5.53 2.11
N ALA A 82 11.29 -5.12 3.10
CA ALA A 82 10.36 -4.02 2.99
C ALA A 82 10.06 -3.43 4.39
N PRO A 83 10.08 -2.10 4.57
CA PRO A 83 9.87 -1.46 5.87
C PRO A 83 8.56 -1.85 6.55
N SER A 84 7.43 -1.89 5.81
CA SER A 84 6.12 -2.26 6.35
C SER A 84 6.12 -3.66 7.00
N PHE A 85 6.78 -4.63 6.37
CA PHE A 85 6.84 -6.00 6.90
C PHE A 85 7.80 -6.11 8.09
N THR A 86 8.89 -5.34 8.06
CA THR A 86 9.80 -5.27 9.21
C THR A 86 9.08 -4.72 10.43
N GLU A 87 8.29 -3.66 10.27
CA GLU A 87 7.52 -3.05 11.35
C GLU A 87 6.49 -4.04 11.90
N THR A 88 5.70 -4.70 11.04
CA THR A 88 4.78 -5.76 11.47
C THR A 88 5.51 -6.91 12.21
N LEU A 89 6.72 -7.30 11.78
CA LEU A 89 7.50 -8.31 12.51
C LEU A 89 7.92 -7.84 13.90
N LEU A 90 8.22 -6.55 14.08
CA LEU A 90 8.51 -5.96 15.40
C LEU A 90 7.27 -5.99 16.29
N ASP A 91 6.12 -5.60 15.76
CA ASP A 91 4.84 -5.60 16.49
C ASP A 91 4.33 -7.03 16.80
N LEU A 92 4.85 -8.04 16.07
CA LEU A 92 4.66 -9.47 16.38
C LEU A 92 5.68 -10.02 17.41
N ASP A 93 6.50 -9.19 18.05
CA ASP A 93 7.59 -9.61 18.94
C ASP A 93 8.59 -10.55 18.24
N CYS A 94 8.93 -10.30 16.98
CA CYS A 94 9.82 -11.13 16.16
C CYS A 94 11.17 -10.46 15.85
N ALA A 95 11.57 -9.40 16.56
CA ALA A 95 12.86 -8.72 16.36
C ALA A 95 14.06 -9.68 16.36
N ASP A 96 14.06 -10.66 17.28
CA ASP A 96 15.12 -11.65 17.42
C ASP A 96 15.28 -12.59 16.20
N LEU A 97 14.27 -12.70 15.36
CA LEU A 97 14.32 -13.50 14.14
C LEU A 97 14.99 -12.75 12.97
N ILE A 98 15.04 -11.42 13.03
CA ILE A 98 15.51 -10.58 11.92
C ILE A 98 17.04 -10.60 11.87
N VAL A 99 17.57 -11.11 10.76
CA VAL A 99 19.03 -11.21 10.51
C VAL A 99 19.52 -10.32 9.38
N GLY A 100 18.62 -9.63 8.68
CA GLY A 100 18.92 -8.66 7.64
C GLY A 100 17.66 -7.88 7.26
N ILE A 101 17.86 -6.66 6.83
CA ILE A 101 16.78 -5.70 6.50
C ILE A 101 17.06 -5.03 5.16
N ASP A 102 16.12 -4.24 4.67
CA ASP A 102 16.38 -3.34 3.53
C ASP A 102 16.98 -2.00 3.98
N THR A 103 17.56 -1.28 3.01
CA THR A 103 18.23 0.01 3.27
C THR A 103 17.27 1.13 3.69
N GLN A 104 15.97 1.04 3.37
CA GLN A 104 14.98 2.02 3.82
C GLN A 104 14.59 1.78 5.27
N THR A 105 14.40 0.52 5.67
CA THR A 105 14.19 0.12 7.07
C THR A 105 15.32 0.64 7.97
N GLN A 106 16.57 0.58 7.50
CA GLN A 106 17.71 1.09 8.27
C GLN A 106 17.59 2.58 8.61
N LEU A 107 16.92 3.38 7.78
CA LEU A 107 16.72 4.82 7.99
C LEU A 107 15.75 5.13 9.14
N TYR A 108 14.82 4.23 9.44
CA TYR A 108 13.88 4.39 10.55
C TYR A 108 14.53 4.17 11.92
N ALA A 109 15.68 3.47 11.97
CA ALA A 109 16.49 3.28 13.18
C ALA A 109 15.70 2.72 14.37
N TYR A 110 14.90 1.67 14.14
CA TYR A 110 14.12 1.01 15.19
C TYR A 110 15.01 0.55 16.36
N GLU A 111 14.58 0.88 17.59
CA GLU A 111 15.35 0.59 18.81
C GLU A 111 15.47 -0.94 19.08
N GLU A 112 14.51 -1.72 18.59
CA GLU A 112 14.45 -3.18 18.71
C GLU A 112 15.47 -3.88 17.82
N LEU A 113 15.97 -3.20 16.78
CA LEU A 113 16.91 -3.75 15.82
C LEU A 113 18.36 -3.38 16.15
N SER A 114 19.27 -4.35 15.96
CA SER A 114 20.69 -4.06 16.05
C SER A 114 21.13 -3.11 14.95
N ALA A 115 21.87 -2.06 15.30
CA ALA A 115 22.45 -1.13 14.32
C ALA A 115 23.47 -1.81 13.38
N ASP A 116 23.95 -3.00 13.71
CA ASP A 116 24.92 -3.77 12.93
C ASP A 116 24.24 -4.77 11.96
N LEU A 117 22.90 -4.77 11.88
CA LEU A 117 22.20 -5.63 10.93
C LEU A 117 22.59 -5.29 9.49
N PRO A 118 22.91 -6.31 8.66
CA PRO A 118 23.12 -6.13 7.24
C PRO A 118 21.88 -5.53 6.58
N ALA A 119 22.08 -4.48 5.76
CA ALA A 119 21.02 -3.84 5.00
C ALA A 119 21.26 -4.00 3.49
N PHE A 120 20.21 -4.33 2.76
CA PHE A 120 20.26 -4.66 1.34
C PHE A 120 19.40 -3.70 0.53
N ASP A 121 19.86 -3.36 -0.67
CA ASP A 121 19.03 -2.63 -1.64
C ASP A 121 17.98 -3.60 -2.22
N MET A 122 16.70 -3.34 -1.94
CA MET A 122 15.61 -4.19 -2.42
C MET A 122 15.47 -4.17 -3.96
N MET A 123 15.96 -3.13 -4.63
CA MET A 123 15.92 -2.99 -6.10
C MET A 123 17.12 -3.63 -6.79
N ALA A 124 18.19 -3.93 -6.04
CA ALA A 124 19.41 -4.53 -6.54
C ALA A 124 20.03 -5.46 -5.46
N PRO A 125 19.31 -6.51 -5.02
CA PRO A 125 19.72 -7.34 -3.90
C PRO A 125 21.01 -8.13 -4.19
N ASP A 126 21.90 -8.14 -3.22
CA ASP A 126 23.06 -9.06 -3.23
C ASP A 126 22.64 -10.43 -2.69
N CYS A 127 22.13 -11.29 -3.55
CA CYS A 127 21.65 -12.61 -3.18
C CYS A 127 22.74 -13.50 -2.56
N GLU A 128 24.01 -13.31 -2.90
CA GLU A 128 25.09 -14.09 -2.29
C GLU A 128 25.29 -13.69 -0.82
N GLN A 129 25.27 -12.40 -0.51
CA GLN A 129 25.36 -11.92 0.86
C GLN A 129 24.11 -12.28 1.66
N ILE A 130 22.92 -12.20 1.07
CA ILE A 130 21.66 -12.64 1.72
C ILE A 130 21.75 -14.13 2.05
N ALA A 131 22.15 -14.98 1.09
CA ALA A 131 22.28 -16.42 1.31
C ALA A 131 23.35 -16.75 2.37
N ALA A 132 24.42 -15.95 2.49
CA ALA A 132 25.45 -16.12 3.52
C ALA A 132 24.91 -15.92 4.94
N LEU A 133 23.80 -15.20 5.12
CA LEU A 133 23.09 -15.08 6.40
C LEU A 133 22.33 -16.36 6.76
N GLN A 134 22.20 -17.33 5.85
CA GLN A 134 21.45 -18.57 6.02
C GLN A 134 20.01 -18.29 6.53
N PRO A 135 19.22 -17.48 5.85
CA PRO A 135 17.84 -17.21 6.25
C PRO A 135 16.97 -18.44 6.01
N ASP A 136 16.01 -18.65 6.91
CA ASP A 136 14.92 -19.62 6.74
C ASP A 136 13.82 -19.04 5.84
N LEU A 137 13.65 -17.71 5.90
CA LEU A 137 12.64 -16.96 5.18
C LEU A 137 13.20 -15.63 4.69
N VAL A 138 12.94 -15.29 3.45
CA VAL A 138 13.18 -13.96 2.88
C VAL A 138 11.84 -13.37 2.46
N ILE A 139 11.51 -12.20 2.97
CA ILE A 139 10.26 -11.50 2.68
C ILE A 139 10.57 -10.36 1.73
N VAL A 140 9.89 -10.33 0.58
CA VAL A 140 10.08 -9.31 -0.45
C VAL A 140 8.77 -8.62 -0.81
N SER A 141 8.87 -7.36 -1.22
CA SER A 141 7.73 -6.58 -1.69
C SER A 141 7.53 -6.72 -3.20
N GLY A 142 6.29 -6.68 -3.67
CA GLY A 142 5.95 -6.62 -5.09
C GLY A 142 6.59 -5.46 -5.86
N MET A 143 7.09 -4.44 -5.16
CA MET A 143 7.84 -3.34 -5.79
C MET A 143 9.15 -3.80 -6.46
N THR A 144 9.63 -5.00 -6.14
CA THR A 144 10.88 -5.56 -6.68
C THR A 144 10.73 -6.22 -8.04
N ASP A 145 9.50 -6.44 -8.52
CA ASP A 145 9.20 -7.02 -9.85
C ASP A 145 8.79 -5.98 -10.90
N ILE A 146 9.46 -4.84 -10.92
CA ILE A 146 9.13 -3.73 -11.85
C ILE A 146 9.39 -4.09 -13.33
N SER A 147 10.19 -5.12 -13.60
CA SER A 147 10.64 -5.48 -14.97
C SER A 147 10.24 -6.88 -15.42
N GLY A 148 9.46 -7.64 -14.65
CA GLY A 148 9.18 -9.05 -14.92
C GLY A 148 10.41 -9.96 -14.75
N ASN A 149 11.43 -9.51 -14.03
CA ASN A 149 12.59 -10.29 -13.64
C ASN A 149 12.49 -10.62 -12.15
N ASP A 150 12.50 -11.89 -11.82
CA ASP A 150 12.61 -12.32 -10.42
C ASP A 150 14.06 -12.10 -9.94
N LEU A 151 14.26 -11.00 -9.21
CA LEU A 151 15.57 -10.64 -8.65
C LEU A 151 16.04 -11.63 -7.58
N TYR A 152 15.13 -12.39 -7.00
CA TYR A 152 15.38 -13.29 -5.88
C TYR A 152 15.42 -14.77 -6.30
N ALA A 153 15.26 -15.08 -7.60
CA ALA A 153 15.38 -16.43 -8.13
C ALA A 153 16.65 -17.15 -7.66
N PRO A 154 17.84 -16.51 -7.55
CA PRO A 154 19.03 -17.18 -7.05
C PRO A 154 18.90 -17.72 -5.62
N LEU A 155 18.07 -17.08 -4.75
CA LEU A 155 17.80 -17.56 -3.40
C LEU A 155 16.89 -18.80 -3.41
N THR A 156 15.85 -18.75 -4.24
CA THR A 156 14.92 -19.87 -4.45
C THR A 156 15.64 -21.09 -5.03
N ASP A 157 16.57 -20.89 -5.97
CA ASP A 157 17.42 -21.95 -6.54
C ASP A 157 18.33 -22.62 -5.50
N LEU A 158 18.72 -21.90 -4.44
CA LEU A 158 19.44 -22.42 -3.29
C LEU A 158 18.54 -23.12 -2.26
N GLY A 159 17.23 -23.16 -2.48
CA GLY A 159 16.24 -23.76 -1.58
C GLY A 159 15.84 -22.88 -0.39
N ILE A 160 16.15 -21.58 -0.43
CA ILE A 160 15.69 -20.60 0.57
C ILE A 160 14.24 -20.26 0.27
N CYS A 161 13.39 -20.25 1.30
CA CYS A 161 12.00 -19.82 1.15
C CYS A 161 11.95 -18.30 0.93
N VAL A 162 11.49 -17.87 -0.23
CA VAL A 162 11.21 -16.47 -0.55
C VAL A 162 9.71 -16.30 -0.65
N VAL A 163 9.15 -15.30 0.02
CA VAL A 163 7.73 -14.94 -0.05
C VAL A 163 7.58 -13.53 -0.61
N ASN A 164 6.75 -13.41 -1.62
CA ASN A 164 6.41 -12.11 -2.23
C ASN A 164 5.06 -11.64 -1.69
N ILE A 165 5.06 -10.48 -1.06
CA ILE A 165 3.88 -9.79 -0.59
C ILE A 165 3.76 -8.47 -1.39
N PRO A 166 2.89 -8.40 -2.40
CA PRO A 166 2.65 -7.15 -3.14
C PRO A 166 2.19 -6.04 -2.20
N SER A 167 2.62 -4.80 -2.46
CA SER A 167 2.16 -3.65 -1.67
C SER A 167 0.64 -3.56 -1.70
N SER A 168 0.02 -3.59 -0.53
CA SER A 168 -1.43 -3.52 -0.41
C SER A 168 -1.97 -2.16 -0.82
N THR A 169 -3.04 -2.20 -1.60
CA THR A 169 -3.75 -0.98 -2.06
C THR A 169 -5.06 -0.74 -1.29
N SER A 170 -5.41 -1.62 -0.36
CA SER A 170 -6.64 -1.53 0.44
C SER A 170 -6.38 -1.91 1.90
N ILE A 171 -7.22 -1.43 2.80
CA ILE A 171 -7.18 -1.81 4.22
C ILE A 171 -7.42 -3.32 4.39
N GLN A 172 -8.27 -3.93 3.55
CA GLN A 172 -8.46 -5.38 3.58
C GLN A 172 -7.17 -6.11 3.17
N GLY A 173 -6.46 -5.62 2.16
CA GLY A 173 -5.16 -6.17 1.77
C GLY A 173 -4.14 -6.13 2.92
N ILE A 174 -4.11 -5.02 3.67
CA ILE A 174 -3.25 -4.86 4.85
C ILE A 174 -3.58 -5.91 5.92
N ARG A 175 -4.87 -6.14 6.23
CA ARG A 175 -5.31 -7.21 7.16
C ARG A 175 -4.80 -8.58 6.73
N ASP A 176 -4.94 -8.87 5.45
CA ASP A 176 -4.52 -10.14 4.86
C ASP A 176 -2.99 -10.31 4.90
N ASP A 177 -2.22 -9.22 4.70
CA ASP A 177 -0.75 -9.24 4.74
C ASP A 177 -0.25 -9.47 6.17
N ILE A 178 -0.84 -8.80 7.17
CA ILE A 178 -0.54 -9.02 8.59
C ILE A 178 -0.81 -10.49 8.98
N ALA A 179 -1.99 -11.01 8.61
CA ALA A 179 -2.37 -12.38 8.93
C ALA A 179 -1.44 -13.41 8.25
N PHE A 180 -1.08 -13.16 6.98
CA PHE A 180 -0.15 -13.99 6.22
C PHE A 180 1.25 -13.99 6.86
N LEU A 181 1.79 -12.80 7.16
CA LEU A 181 3.11 -12.66 7.75
C LEU A 181 3.20 -13.34 9.12
N ALA A 182 2.20 -13.12 9.96
CA ALA A 182 2.08 -13.76 11.26
C ALA A 182 2.04 -15.30 11.14
N ALA A 183 1.33 -15.83 10.15
CA ALA A 183 1.28 -17.28 9.89
C ALA A 183 2.64 -17.82 9.41
N CYS A 184 3.40 -17.05 8.61
CA CYS A 184 4.74 -17.43 8.16
C CYS A 184 5.72 -17.61 9.32
N VAL A 185 5.63 -16.76 10.35
CA VAL A 185 6.54 -16.78 11.53
C VAL A 185 5.94 -17.50 12.73
N GLY A 186 4.78 -18.15 12.59
CA GLY A 186 4.14 -18.91 13.68
C GLY A 186 3.52 -18.04 14.79
N ARG A 187 3.08 -16.82 14.46
CA ARG A 187 2.48 -15.83 15.36
C ARG A 187 1.02 -15.50 14.98
N SER A 188 0.27 -16.47 14.49
CA SER A 188 -1.10 -16.22 13.98
C SER A 188 -2.06 -15.63 15.04
N ALA A 189 -1.90 -15.98 16.31
CA ALA A 189 -2.73 -15.42 17.39
C ALA A 189 -2.41 -13.94 17.64
N GLU A 190 -1.13 -13.60 17.63
CA GLU A 190 -0.62 -12.24 17.78
C GLU A 190 -1.04 -11.38 16.56
N GLY A 191 -0.91 -11.93 15.33
CA GLY A 191 -1.37 -11.27 14.12
C GLY A 191 -2.87 -10.98 14.12
N ALA A 192 -3.69 -11.94 14.57
CA ALA A 192 -5.12 -11.72 14.74
C ALA A 192 -5.44 -10.62 15.78
N LYS A 193 -4.61 -10.49 16.80
CA LYS A 193 -4.74 -9.41 17.80
C LYS A 193 -4.38 -8.05 17.18
N LEU A 194 -3.27 -7.95 16.42
CA LEU A 194 -2.90 -6.71 15.72
C LEU A 194 -4.01 -6.25 14.76
N VAL A 195 -4.52 -7.16 13.93
CA VAL A 195 -5.63 -6.85 13.02
C VAL A 195 -6.85 -6.36 13.80
N LYS A 196 -7.19 -7.01 14.91
CA LYS A 196 -8.33 -6.58 15.74
C LYS A 196 -8.11 -5.19 16.34
N GLU A 197 -6.93 -4.88 16.85
CA GLU A 197 -6.60 -3.57 17.43
C GLU A 197 -6.67 -2.47 16.35
N MET A 198 -6.17 -2.75 15.15
CA MET A 198 -6.32 -1.86 14.00
C MET A 198 -7.81 -1.65 13.64
N ASP A 199 -8.60 -2.73 13.58
CA ASP A 199 -10.02 -2.67 13.23
C ASP A 199 -10.84 -1.90 14.27
N ASP A 200 -10.56 -2.08 15.56
CA ASP A 200 -11.27 -1.34 16.63
C ASP A 200 -11.13 0.18 16.42
N VAL A 201 -9.97 0.67 15.99
CA VAL A 201 -9.73 2.09 15.68
C VAL A 201 -10.45 2.51 14.39
N ILE A 202 -10.35 1.69 13.35
CA ILE A 202 -10.99 1.97 12.06
C ILE A 202 -12.52 2.05 12.24
N ASP A 203 -13.11 1.13 12.99
CA ASP A 203 -14.56 1.09 13.24
C ASP A 203 -15.02 2.32 14.03
N GLU A 204 -14.25 2.74 15.04
CA GLU A 204 -14.55 3.96 15.82
C GLU A 204 -14.56 5.20 14.91
N ILE A 205 -13.54 5.38 14.09
CA ILE A 205 -13.43 6.51 13.16
C ILE A 205 -14.51 6.46 12.10
N ALA A 206 -14.76 5.29 11.51
CA ALA A 206 -15.77 5.09 10.49
C ALA A 206 -17.20 5.38 11.01
N ALA A 207 -17.48 5.02 12.27
CA ALA A 207 -18.76 5.30 12.89
C ALA A 207 -19.03 6.82 13.03
N ILE A 208 -18.00 7.60 13.33
CA ILE A 208 -18.07 9.07 13.36
C ILE A 208 -18.19 9.61 11.93
N GLY A 209 -17.33 9.16 11.02
CA GLY A 209 -17.32 9.61 9.61
C GLY A 209 -18.65 9.39 8.90
N ALA A 210 -19.37 8.30 9.23
CA ALA A 210 -20.70 8.01 8.70
C ALA A 210 -21.76 9.07 9.11
N THR A 211 -21.51 9.87 10.12
CA THR A 211 -22.41 10.95 10.54
C THR A 211 -22.21 12.26 9.77
N VAL A 212 -21.12 12.37 9.02
CA VAL A 212 -20.79 13.58 8.23
C VAL A 212 -21.72 13.70 7.05
N THR A 213 -22.48 14.79 6.99
CA THR A 213 -23.44 15.08 5.91
C THR A 213 -22.90 16.08 4.90
N ASP A 214 -22.00 16.97 5.34
CA ASP A 214 -21.34 17.97 4.48
C ASP A 214 -19.86 17.61 4.40
N LYS A 215 -19.52 16.86 3.35
CA LYS A 215 -18.19 16.28 3.20
C LYS A 215 -17.19 17.31 2.72
N LYS A 216 -16.13 17.53 3.50
CA LYS A 216 -14.99 18.33 3.06
C LYS A 216 -14.22 17.62 1.95
N THR A 217 -13.71 18.40 1.01
CA THR A 217 -12.81 17.92 -0.05
C THR A 217 -11.36 18.01 0.42
N VAL A 218 -10.60 16.95 0.16
CA VAL A 218 -9.20 16.79 0.63
C VAL A 218 -8.27 16.59 -0.56
N TYR A 219 -7.19 17.33 -0.59
CA TYR A 219 -5.98 17.01 -1.36
C TYR A 219 -4.92 16.44 -0.41
N PHE A 220 -4.33 15.32 -0.77
CA PHE A 220 -3.21 14.75 -0.01
C PHE A 220 -1.96 14.75 -0.90
N GLU A 221 -0.93 15.48 -0.51
CA GLU A 221 0.34 15.56 -1.22
C GLU A 221 1.37 14.59 -0.63
N ILE A 222 1.82 13.64 -1.46
CA ILE A 222 2.84 12.65 -1.09
C ILE A 222 4.24 13.13 -1.48
N SER A 223 4.35 13.88 -2.57
CA SER A 223 5.60 14.46 -3.04
C SER A 223 5.38 15.90 -3.44
N ALA A 224 6.28 16.77 -2.98
CA ALA A 224 6.23 18.21 -3.21
C ALA A 224 6.64 18.61 -4.63
N ALA A 225 6.25 19.84 -5.01
CA ALA A 225 6.69 20.45 -6.27
C ALA A 225 8.22 20.33 -6.47
N PRO A 226 8.72 20.21 -7.72
CA PRO A 226 7.98 20.31 -8.97
C PRO A 226 7.33 19.00 -9.44
N TYR A 227 7.51 17.91 -8.73
CA TYR A 227 6.98 16.59 -9.10
C TYR A 227 5.93 16.15 -8.09
N CYS A 228 4.79 16.86 -8.08
CA CYS A 228 3.70 16.53 -7.17
C CYS A 228 3.13 15.14 -7.44
N TYR A 229 3.01 14.36 -6.36
CA TYR A 229 2.34 13.06 -6.37
C TYR A 229 1.20 13.03 -5.36
N SER A 230 0.15 12.33 -5.71
CA SER A 230 -1.03 12.08 -4.90
C SER A 230 -1.61 10.71 -5.25
N PHE A 231 -2.87 10.48 -4.96
CA PHE A 231 -3.59 9.25 -5.25
C PHE A 231 -5.07 9.50 -5.53
N GLY A 232 -5.67 8.55 -6.21
CA GLY A 232 -7.10 8.45 -6.44
C GLY A 232 -7.71 7.27 -5.71
N SER A 233 -8.83 6.74 -6.23
CA SER A 233 -9.44 5.48 -5.79
C SER A 233 -8.46 4.30 -5.89
N ASP A 234 -8.86 3.15 -5.35
CA ASP A 234 -8.07 1.92 -5.33
C ASP A 234 -6.72 2.07 -4.59
N THR A 235 -6.70 2.92 -3.54
CA THR A 235 -5.59 3.05 -2.59
C THR A 235 -6.11 3.05 -1.16
N PHE A 236 -5.34 2.48 -0.22
CA PHE A 236 -5.72 2.48 1.19
C PHE A 236 -5.85 3.90 1.76
N LEU A 237 -5.05 4.86 1.27
CA LEU A 237 -5.16 6.26 1.68
C LEU A 237 -6.48 6.90 1.24
N ASN A 238 -7.02 6.53 0.07
CA ASN A 238 -8.34 6.98 -0.34
C ASN A 238 -9.43 6.38 0.56
N GLU A 239 -9.32 5.08 0.90
CA GLU A 239 -10.22 4.45 1.86
C GLU A 239 -10.19 5.19 3.21
N MET A 240 -9.01 5.61 3.69
CA MET A 240 -8.87 6.39 4.92
C MET A 240 -9.56 7.75 4.83
N ILE A 241 -9.45 8.48 3.71
CA ILE A 241 -10.19 9.74 3.49
C ILE A 241 -11.71 9.51 3.52
N GLU A 242 -12.18 8.42 2.93
CA GLU A 242 -13.61 8.08 2.93
C GLU A 242 -14.11 7.68 4.32
N LEU A 243 -13.33 6.91 5.10
CA LEU A 243 -13.65 6.49 6.46
C LEU A 243 -13.84 7.67 7.41
N ILE A 244 -13.04 8.71 7.30
CA ILE A 244 -13.21 9.92 8.12
C ILE A 244 -14.41 10.79 7.69
N GLY A 245 -15.15 10.41 6.65
CA GLY A 245 -16.30 11.13 6.12
C GLY A 245 -15.97 12.25 5.14
N ALA A 246 -14.74 12.28 4.60
CA ALA A 246 -14.30 13.27 3.63
C ALA A 246 -14.36 12.73 2.18
N GLN A 247 -13.90 13.53 1.23
CA GLN A 247 -13.83 13.18 -0.19
C GLN A 247 -12.47 13.59 -0.76
N ASN A 248 -11.76 12.65 -1.35
CA ASN A 248 -10.55 12.92 -2.10
C ASN A 248 -10.88 13.66 -3.41
N ILE A 249 -10.18 14.77 -3.72
CA ILE A 249 -10.42 15.54 -4.96
C ILE A 249 -10.11 14.74 -6.23
N PHE A 250 -9.34 13.65 -6.12
CA PHE A 250 -8.96 12.76 -7.22
C PHE A 250 -9.63 11.38 -7.16
N ALA A 251 -10.71 11.21 -6.39
CA ALA A 251 -11.42 9.93 -6.25
C ALA A 251 -11.99 9.37 -7.57
N ASP A 252 -12.10 10.18 -8.62
CA ASP A 252 -12.51 9.77 -9.96
C ASP A 252 -11.38 9.15 -10.81
N GLN A 253 -10.15 9.17 -10.32
CA GLN A 253 -8.97 8.55 -10.92
C GLN A 253 -8.51 7.37 -10.05
N SER A 254 -7.83 6.38 -10.63
CA SER A 254 -7.42 5.17 -9.92
C SER A 254 -5.91 5.17 -9.66
N GLY A 255 -5.51 4.71 -8.47
CA GLY A 255 -4.12 4.44 -8.12
C GLY A 255 -3.29 5.69 -7.80
N TRP A 256 -1.98 5.55 -7.93
CA TRP A 256 -1.01 6.61 -7.64
C TRP A 256 -0.89 7.58 -8.83
N LEU A 257 -0.91 8.89 -8.54
CA LEU A 257 -1.06 9.92 -9.56
C LEU A 257 0.09 10.92 -9.52
N SER A 258 0.66 11.21 -10.70
CA SER A 258 1.42 12.44 -10.91
C SER A 258 0.43 13.58 -11.14
N VAL A 259 0.55 14.66 -10.37
CA VAL A 259 -0.45 15.72 -10.30
C VAL A 259 0.13 17.03 -10.82
N GLU A 260 -0.60 17.67 -11.75
CA GLU A 260 -0.30 19.04 -12.15
C GLU A 260 -0.85 20.00 -11.08
N PRO A 261 -0.05 20.95 -10.57
CA PRO A 261 -0.48 21.89 -9.53
C PRO A 261 -1.78 22.65 -9.85
N GLU A 262 -2.00 22.94 -11.13
CA GLU A 262 -3.21 23.63 -11.63
C GLU A 262 -4.47 22.79 -11.43
N SER A 263 -4.35 21.46 -11.40
CA SER A 263 -5.48 20.56 -11.14
C SER A 263 -5.97 20.72 -9.71
N VAL A 264 -5.06 20.88 -8.75
CA VAL A 264 -5.38 21.12 -7.34
C VAL A 264 -6.04 22.48 -7.16
N VAL A 265 -5.50 23.53 -7.80
CA VAL A 265 -6.10 24.87 -7.78
C VAL A 265 -7.51 24.86 -8.37
N SER A 266 -7.72 24.13 -9.47
CA SER A 266 -9.03 24.01 -10.12
C SER A 266 -10.03 23.22 -9.25
N ALA A 267 -9.60 22.18 -8.56
CA ALA A 267 -10.42 21.40 -7.64
C ALA A 267 -10.75 22.16 -6.35
N ASN A 268 -9.91 23.11 -5.95
CA ASN A 268 -10.10 24.01 -4.83
C ASN A 268 -10.46 23.28 -3.52
N PRO A 269 -9.58 22.40 -2.98
CA PRO A 269 -9.88 21.61 -1.80
C PRO A 269 -10.12 22.46 -0.55
N ASP A 270 -10.97 21.93 0.34
CA ASP A 270 -11.24 22.52 1.68
C ASP A 270 -10.07 22.28 2.64
N VAL A 271 -9.36 21.17 2.49
CA VAL A 271 -8.22 20.77 3.33
C VAL A 271 -7.10 20.23 2.48
N ILE A 272 -5.85 20.56 2.83
CA ILE A 272 -4.64 19.96 2.27
C ILE A 272 -3.93 19.17 3.36
N LEU A 273 -3.60 17.92 3.08
CA LEU A 273 -2.77 17.06 3.91
C LEU A 273 -1.46 16.78 3.17
N THR A 274 -0.37 16.59 3.90
CA THR A 274 0.91 16.18 3.33
C THR A 274 1.69 15.29 4.27
N ASN A 275 2.33 14.25 3.74
CA ASN A 275 3.29 13.44 4.49
C ASN A 275 4.74 13.66 4.02
N VAL A 276 4.99 14.73 3.30
CA VAL A 276 6.33 15.10 2.84
C VAL A 276 7.23 15.39 4.06
N ASN A 277 8.34 14.65 4.17
CA ASN A 277 9.25 14.72 5.32
C ASN A 277 10.70 15.09 4.96
N TYR A 278 10.98 15.33 3.68
CA TYR A 278 12.33 15.65 3.17
C TYR A 278 12.59 17.15 2.95
N ILE A 279 11.63 17.99 3.34
CA ILE A 279 11.78 19.45 3.42
C ILE A 279 11.45 19.91 4.84
N ASP A 280 12.14 20.96 5.33
CA ASP A 280 12.06 21.37 6.74
C ASP A 280 10.65 21.84 7.17
N ASP A 281 9.90 22.49 6.28
CA ASP A 281 8.55 23.01 6.56
C ASP A 281 7.61 22.76 5.36
N PRO A 282 7.09 21.54 5.20
CA PRO A 282 6.19 21.21 4.09
C PRO A 282 4.87 21.99 4.14
N VAL A 283 4.36 22.26 5.33
CA VAL A 283 3.13 23.04 5.51
C VAL A 283 3.36 24.50 5.10
N GLY A 284 4.46 25.11 5.55
CA GLY A 284 4.82 26.47 5.18
C GLY A 284 5.09 26.61 3.67
N GLU A 285 5.68 25.61 3.04
CA GLU A 285 5.87 25.58 1.57
C GLU A 285 4.52 25.59 0.85
N LEU A 286 3.57 24.73 1.23
CA LEU A 286 2.23 24.67 0.65
C LEU A 286 1.45 25.98 0.83
N LEU A 287 1.52 26.58 2.01
CA LEU A 287 0.86 27.86 2.30
C LEU A 287 1.45 29.03 1.50
N ALA A 288 2.75 28.96 1.15
CA ALA A 288 3.45 30.01 0.42
C ALA A 288 3.55 29.72 -1.10
N ARG A 289 3.01 28.58 -1.58
CA ARG A 289 3.18 28.13 -2.97
C ARG A 289 2.54 29.11 -3.96
N ASP A 290 3.34 29.51 -4.96
CA ASP A 290 2.90 30.45 -5.97
C ASP A 290 1.67 29.95 -6.74
N GLY A 291 0.66 30.82 -6.86
CA GLY A 291 -0.61 30.50 -7.54
C GLY A 291 -1.66 29.80 -6.69
N TRP A 292 -1.34 29.43 -5.44
CA TRP A 292 -2.27 28.71 -4.54
C TRP A 292 -2.99 29.62 -3.53
N GLN A 293 -2.73 30.94 -3.53
CA GLN A 293 -3.27 31.89 -2.57
C GLN A 293 -4.81 31.97 -2.55
N GLU A 294 -5.45 31.55 -3.65
CA GLU A 294 -6.92 31.54 -3.78
C GLU A 294 -7.55 30.20 -3.43
N VAL A 295 -6.74 29.13 -3.22
CA VAL A 295 -7.25 27.82 -2.78
C VAL A 295 -7.85 27.93 -1.39
N THR A 296 -9.03 27.40 -1.17
CA THR A 296 -9.78 27.49 0.08
C THR A 296 -8.94 27.01 1.27
N ALA A 297 -8.31 25.86 1.17
CA ALA A 297 -7.44 25.32 2.22
C ALA A 297 -6.28 26.27 2.58
N VAL A 298 -5.67 26.92 1.59
CA VAL A 298 -4.56 27.85 1.82
C VAL A 298 -5.06 29.15 2.48
N LYS A 299 -6.18 29.70 2.02
CA LYS A 299 -6.80 30.90 2.62
C LYS A 299 -7.18 30.71 4.08
N ASP A 300 -7.72 29.53 4.39
CA ASP A 300 -8.24 29.23 5.72
C ASP A 300 -7.14 28.64 6.64
N GLY A 301 -5.92 28.42 6.10
CA GLY A 301 -4.82 27.80 6.84
C GLY A 301 -5.09 26.33 7.17
N ALA A 302 -5.97 25.67 6.42
CA ALA A 302 -6.35 24.27 6.60
C ALA A 302 -5.36 23.35 5.85
N VAL A 303 -4.09 23.44 6.21
CA VAL A 303 -2.98 22.66 5.66
C VAL A 303 -2.26 21.97 6.81
N TYR A 304 -2.16 20.65 6.77
CA TYR A 304 -1.64 19.86 7.90
C TYR A 304 -0.63 18.81 7.43
N ALA A 305 0.41 18.60 8.25
CA ALA A 305 1.31 17.48 8.11
C ALA A 305 0.67 16.23 8.76
N ILE A 306 0.86 15.08 8.11
CA ILE A 306 0.49 13.75 8.58
C ILE A 306 1.78 12.97 8.74
N ASP A 307 1.86 12.11 9.74
CA ASP A 307 3.03 11.26 9.96
C ASP A 307 3.38 10.48 8.68
N ASN A 308 4.64 10.61 8.27
CA ASN A 308 5.11 10.01 7.01
C ASN A 308 5.12 8.50 7.08
N GLN A 309 5.60 7.93 8.19
CA GLN A 309 5.78 6.50 8.33
C GLN A 309 4.44 5.77 8.28
N SER A 310 3.51 6.13 9.16
CA SER A 310 2.19 5.50 9.23
C SER A 310 1.30 5.75 8.02
N SER A 311 1.53 6.82 7.24
CA SER A 311 0.81 7.07 5.99
C SER A 311 1.47 6.47 4.74
N SER A 312 2.73 6.03 4.83
CA SER A 312 3.46 5.46 3.70
C SER A 312 3.61 3.94 3.76
N LEU A 313 3.56 3.36 4.96
CA LEU A 313 3.74 1.93 5.17
C LEU A 313 2.37 1.25 5.36
N PRO A 314 1.95 0.39 4.38
CA PRO A 314 0.68 -0.34 4.50
C PRO A 314 0.82 -1.49 5.51
N ASN A 315 0.63 -1.19 6.79
CA ASN A 315 0.64 -2.12 7.92
C ASN A 315 -0.38 -1.68 8.99
N GLU A 316 -0.39 -2.32 10.16
CA GLU A 316 -1.29 -2.02 11.28
C GLU A 316 -1.21 -0.57 11.78
N ASN A 317 -0.07 0.10 11.59
CA ASN A 317 0.18 1.45 12.11
C ASN A 317 -0.45 2.56 11.26
N ILE A 318 -1.14 2.23 10.13
CA ILE A 318 -1.95 3.20 9.37
C ILE A 318 -2.99 3.91 10.24
N VAL A 319 -3.39 3.33 11.36
CA VAL A 319 -4.36 3.93 12.28
C VAL A 319 -3.84 5.22 12.92
N THR A 320 -2.53 5.41 13.04
CA THR A 320 -1.91 6.66 13.48
C THR A 320 -2.20 7.78 12.47
N ALA A 321 -1.87 7.57 11.20
CA ALA A 321 -2.19 8.52 10.14
C ALA A 321 -3.71 8.75 10.01
N LEU A 322 -4.53 7.70 10.17
CA LEU A 322 -5.99 7.81 10.10
C LEU A 322 -6.54 8.73 11.20
N ARG A 323 -6.03 8.64 12.44
CA ARG A 323 -6.40 9.54 13.54
C ARG A 323 -5.98 10.98 13.26
N GLU A 324 -4.76 11.19 12.79
CA GLU A 324 -4.25 12.52 12.43
C GLU A 324 -5.08 13.15 11.30
N MET A 325 -5.39 12.39 10.26
CA MET A 325 -6.26 12.84 9.16
C MET A 325 -7.66 13.21 9.67
N ALA A 326 -8.25 12.39 10.54
CA ALA A 326 -9.55 12.62 11.13
C ALA A 326 -9.57 13.94 11.94
N ALA A 327 -8.57 14.13 12.81
CA ALA A 327 -8.42 15.32 13.63
C ALA A 327 -8.14 16.59 12.79
N ALA A 328 -7.33 16.46 11.71
CA ALA A 328 -7.02 17.58 10.83
C ALA A 328 -8.24 18.03 10.02
N VAL A 329 -9.04 17.07 9.50
CA VAL A 329 -10.17 17.38 8.61
C VAL A 329 -11.39 17.82 9.41
N TYR A 330 -11.72 17.16 10.52
CA TYR A 330 -12.91 17.44 11.34
C TYR A 330 -12.56 17.51 12.85
N PRO A 331 -11.76 18.50 13.27
CA PRO A 331 -11.29 18.59 14.67
C PRO A 331 -12.41 18.61 15.69
N GLU A 332 -13.60 19.13 15.33
CA GLU A 332 -14.76 19.18 16.22
C GLU A 332 -15.45 17.83 16.44
N LEU A 333 -15.26 16.86 15.53
CA LEU A 333 -15.89 15.54 15.60
C LEU A 333 -14.99 14.50 16.26
N TYR A 334 -13.68 14.61 16.07
CA TYR A 334 -12.70 13.59 16.47
C TYR A 334 -11.89 13.94 17.72
N THR A 335 -12.34 14.91 18.53
CA THR A 335 -11.65 15.35 19.77
C THR A 335 -11.43 14.23 20.80
N ALA A 336 -12.22 13.16 20.77
CA ALA A 336 -12.10 12.04 21.70
C ALA A 336 -11.08 10.99 21.23
N VAL A 337 -10.80 10.93 19.95
CA VAL A 337 -9.88 9.94 19.32
C VAL A 337 -8.41 10.32 19.59
N ASP A 338 -8.10 11.63 19.67
CA ASP A 338 -6.78 12.14 20.02
C ASP A 338 -6.35 11.85 21.48
N ALA A 339 -7.31 11.61 22.37
CA ALA A 339 -7.00 11.40 23.79
C ALA A 339 -6.57 9.96 24.14
N ALA A 340 -6.57 9.06 23.18
CA ALA A 340 -6.25 7.64 23.34
C ALA A 340 -4.90 7.22 22.69
N ALA A 341 -4.11 8.20 22.21
CA ALA A 341 -2.79 7.98 21.59
C ALA A 341 -1.65 8.05 22.62
#